data_35b9c799458c286e718a2ce2589c5e0f
#
_entry.id   35b9c799458c286e718a2ce2589c5e0f
#
_cell.length_a   1.000
_cell.length_b   1.000
_cell.length_c   1.000
_cell.angle_alpha   90.00
_cell.angle_beta   90.00
_cell.angle_gamma   90.00
#
_symmetry.space_group_name_H-M   'P 1'
#
loop_
_entity.id
_entity.type
_entity.pdbx_description
1 polymer ?
#
loop_
_entity_poly.entity_id
_entity_poly.type
_entity_poly.pdbx_seq_one_letter_code
_entity_poly.pdbx_strand_id
1 'polypeptide(L)'
;DVYKRQIQILVNALRELGAEIEYVHHEGYPPLCIKGAELKGNEITLKGNVSSQYISALLMIGPALKDGLTLHLSGEIISRPYINLTLQLMQDFGAKAAWTSPNSISVAPQLYQSIPFKVESDWSAASYWYQIAALSPKAEIELLGLFHNSYQGDSRGAEGFSRLGITTE
;
A
#
# COMPACT_ATOMS: atom_id res chain seq x y z
N ASP A 1 -12.94 -12.06 -11.93
CA ASP A 1 -12.91 -11.27 -13.17
C ASP A 1 -11.49 -10.82 -13.47
N VAL A 2 -10.62 -11.76 -13.91
CA VAL A 2 -9.20 -11.55 -14.20
C VAL A 2 -9.00 -10.47 -15.28
N TYR A 3 -9.99 -10.21 -16.08
CA TYR A 3 -9.93 -9.28 -17.22
C TYR A 3 -10.25 -7.81 -16.88
N LYS A 4 -10.63 -7.47 -15.66
CA LYS A 4 -11.11 -6.12 -15.35
C LYS A 4 -10.14 -5.23 -14.56
N ARG A 5 -9.05 -5.76 -14.02
CA ARG A 5 -8.04 -4.93 -13.36
C ARG A 5 -6.99 -4.48 -14.37
N GLN A 6 -7.14 -3.27 -14.86
CA GLN A 6 -6.08 -2.62 -15.63
C GLN A 6 -4.83 -2.45 -14.77
N ILE A 7 -3.70 -2.91 -15.29
CA ILE A 7 -2.37 -2.74 -14.67
C ILE A 7 -1.54 -1.66 -15.40
N GLN A 8 -2.13 -1.02 -16.39
CA GLN A 8 -1.46 -0.09 -17.29
C GLN A 8 -0.74 1.05 -16.58
N ILE A 9 -1.35 1.59 -15.51
CA ILE A 9 -0.74 2.69 -14.75
C ILE A 9 0.59 2.26 -14.13
N LEU A 10 0.63 1.09 -13.51
CA LEU A 10 1.86 0.55 -12.92
C LEU A 10 2.89 0.20 -14.01
N VAL A 11 2.47 -0.42 -15.11
CA VAL A 11 3.34 -0.76 -16.23
C VAL A 11 3.96 0.49 -16.85
N ASN A 12 3.18 1.54 -17.06
CA ASN A 12 3.69 2.80 -17.60
C ASN A 12 4.71 3.44 -16.67
N ALA A 13 4.41 3.49 -15.35
CA ALA A 13 5.34 4.01 -14.36
C ALA A 13 6.67 3.22 -14.33
N LEU A 14 6.61 1.89 -14.39
CA LEU A 14 7.80 1.06 -14.46
C LEU A 14 8.59 1.26 -15.77
N ARG A 15 7.90 1.46 -16.90
CA ARG A 15 8.54 1.78 -18.18
C ARG A 15 9.23 3.15 -18.14
N GLU A 16 8.66 4.14 -17.48
CA GLU A 16 9.31 5.45 -17.25
C GLU A 16 10.60 5.29 -16.44
N LEU A 17 10.67 4.33 -15.51
CA LEU A 17 11.88 3.97 -14.79
C LEU A 17 12.87 3.15 -15.64
N GLY A 18 12.48 2.72 -16.82
CA GLY A 18 13.34 1.95 -17.74
C GLY A 18 13.06 0.45 -17.79
N ALA A 19 11.95 -0.02 -17.21
CA ALA A 19 11.57 -1.43 -17.31
C ALA A 19 11.13 -1.81 -18.74
N GLU A 20 11.57 -2.98 -19.21
CA GLU A 20 11.15 -3.57 -20.47
C GLU A 20 9.97 -4.53 -20.22
N ILE A 21 8.76 -4.04 -20.44
CA ILE A 21 7.51 -4.77 -20.21
C ILE A 21 6.65 -4.73 -21.46
N GLU A 22 6.20 -5.89 -21.90
CA GLU A 22 5.29 -6.05 -23.04
C GLU A 22 4.00 -6.75 -22.59
N TYR A 23 2.86 -6.36 -23.17
CA TYR A 23 1.61 -7.08 -22.99
C TYR A 23 1.56 -8.25 -23.98
N VAL A 24 1.24 -9.46 -23.49
CA VAL A 24 1.21 -10.66 -24.33
C VAL A 24 -0.03 -10.69 -25.22
N HIS A 25 -1.17 -10.20 -24.75
CA HIS A 25 -2.44 -10.24 -25.48
C HIS A 25 -3.07 -8.86 -25.62
N HIS A 26 -3.59 -8.30 -24.55
CA HIS A 26 -4.33 -7.04 -24.57
C HIS A 26 -3.58 -5.96 -23.78
N GLU A 27 -3.41 -4.80 -24.40
CA GLU A 27 -2.79 -3.66 -23.72
C GLU A 27 -3.56 -3.25 -22.46
N GLY A 28 -2.83 -3.00 -21.38
CA GLY A 28 -3.39 -2.66 -20.09
C GLY A 28 -3.74 -3.85 -19.18
N TYR A 29 -3.62 -5.09 -19.68
CA TYR A 29 -4.01 -6.31 -18.97
C TYR A 29 -2.95 -7.39 -18.96
N PRO A 30 -2.84 -8.19 -17.88
CA PRO A 30 -2.00 -9.39 -17.89
C PRO A 30 -2.52 -10.41 -18.94
N PRO A 31 -1.68 -11.36 -19.38
CA PRO A 31 -0.30 -11.60 -18.92
C PRO A 31 0.71 -10.63 -19.53
N LEU A 32 1.82 -10.45 -18.82
CA LEU A 32 2.92 -9.58 -19.21
C LEU A 32 4.17 -10.40 -19.51
N CYS A 33 4.95 -9.95 -20.48
CA CYS A 33 6.33 -10.39 -20.68
C CYS A 33 7.25 -9.29 -20.13
N ILE A 34 8.04 -9.64 -19.11
CA ILE A 34 8.97 -8.72 -18.45
C ILE A 34 10.39 -9.19 -18.74
N LYS A 35 11.17 -8.36 -19.41
CA LYS A 35 12.60 -8.58 -19.61
C LYS A 35 13.36 -7.91 -18.47
N GLY A 36 14.36 -8.59 -17.92
CA GLY A 36 15.21 -8.00 -16.90
C GLY A 36 15.95 -6.80 -17.47
N ALA A 37 15.83 -5.66 -16.78
CA ALA A 37 16.50 -4.41 -17.14
C ALA A 37 16.95 -3.67 -15.89
N GLU A 38 18.03 -2.89 -15.99
CA GLU A 38 18.43 -1.97 -14.94
C GLU A 38 17.51 -0.74 -14.99
N LEU A 39 16.81 -0.50 -13.91
CA LEU A 39 15.96 0.68 -13.77
C LEU A 39 16.84 1.92 -13.53
N LYS A 40 16.72 2.92 -14.39
CA LYS A 40 17.61 4.10 -14.40
C LYS A 40 16.90 5.39 -13.97
N GLY A 41 15.58 5.40 -14.02
CA GLY A 41 14.78 6.55 -13.58
C GLY A 41 14.69 6.61 -12.05
N ASN A 42 14.55 7.82 -11.53
CA ASN A 42 14.40 8.07 -10.10
C ASN A 42 13.25 9.03 -9.76
N GLU A 43 12.47 9.44 -10.75
CA GLU A 43 11.36 10.37 -10.57
C GLU A 43 10.15 9.92 -11.41
N ILE A 44 8.96 9.93 -10.79
CA ILE A 44 7.70 9.55 -11.43
C ILE A 44 6.58 10.47 -10.95
N THR A 45 5.66 10.79 -11.85
CA THR A 45 4.42 11.48 -11.50
C THR A 45 3.22 10.56 -11.75
N LEU A 46 2.42 10.34 -10.71
CA LEU A 46 1.14 9.64 -10.81
C LEU A 46 -0.02 10.52 -10.38
N LYS A 47 -1.23 10.18 -10.83
CA LYS A 47 -2.45 10.79 -10.26
C LYS A 47 -2.67 10.27 -8.84
N GLY A 48 -2.99 11.14 -7.89
CA GLY A 48 -3.23 10.76 -6.49
C GLY A 48 -4.49 9.90 -6.27
N ASN A 49 -5.40 9.89 -7.24
CA ASN A 49 -6.64 9.10 -7.20
C ASN A 49 -6.50 7.69 -7.81
N VAL A 50 -5.30 7.26 -8.15
CA VAL A 50 -5.05 5.87 -8.56
C VAL A 50 -5.03 4.93 -7.34
N SER A 51 -5.08 3.62 -7.60
CA SER A 51 -4.97 2.62 -6.54
C SER A 51 -3.69 2.80 -5.73
N SER A 52 -3.83 2.92 -4.40
CA SER A 52 -2.69 2.96 -3.48
C SER A 52 -1.76 1.76 -3.62
N GLN A 53 -2.24 0.63 -4.13
CA GLN A 53 -1.42 -0.56 -4.39
C GLN A 53 -0.31 -0.27 -5.41
N TYR A 54 -0.58 0.54 -6.45
CA TYR A 54 0.44 0.93 -7.44
C TYR A 54 1.46 1.89 -6.83
N ILE A 55 0.98 2.85 -6.04
CA ILE A 55 1.84 3.78 -5.29
C ILE A 55 2.75 2.99 -4.34
N SER A 56 2.18 2.11 -3.53
CA SER A 56 2.93 1.27 -2.59
C SER A 56 3.96 0.36 -3.28
N ALA A 57 3.59 -0.26 -4.41
CA ALA A 57 4.50 -1.11 -5.17
C ALA A 57 5.74 -0.33 -5.66
N LEU A 58 5.54 0.89 -6.17
CA LEU A 58 6.64 1.74 -6.61
C LEU A 58 7.50 2.23 -5.43
N LEU A 59 6.88 2.61 -4.31
CA LEU A 59 7.62 3.03 -3.12
C LEU A 59 8.52 1.90 -2.59
N MET A 60 7.99 0.68 -2.51
CA MET A 60 8.73 -0.48 -1.97
C MET A 60 9.95 -0.88 -2.79
N ILE A 61 9.98 -0.64 -4.10
CA ILE A 61 11.16 -0.87 -4.93
C ILE A 61 12.15 0.30 -4.89
N GLY A 62 11.70 1.48 -4.44
CA GLY A 62 12.51 2.71 -4.40
C GLY A 62 13.89 2.55 -3.77
N PRO A 63 14.03 1.86 -2.60
CA PRO A 63 15.34 1.67 -1.98
C PRO A 63 16.31 0.84 -2.84
N ALA A 64 15.82 -0.04 -3.72
CA ALA A 64 16.65 -0.85 -4.60
C ALA A 64 17.09 -0.12 -5.88
N LEU A 65 16.52 1.05 -6.17
CA LEU A 65 16.93 1.87 -7.29
C LEU A 65 18.23 2.60 -6.97
N LYS A 66 19.10 2.75 -7.96
CA LYS A 66 20.44 3.33 -7.80
C LYS A 66 20.42 4.72 -7.14
N ASP A 67 19.48 5.56 -7.55
CA ASP A 67 19.34 6.94 -7.08
C ASP A 67 18.10 7.14 -6.20
N GLY A 68 17.48 6.02 -5.73
CA GLY A 68 16.24 6.07 -4.99
C GLY A 68 15.04 6.42 -5.87
N LEU A 69 13.97 6.94 -5.26
CA LEU A 69 12.74 7.30 -5.96
C LEU A 69 12.14 8.57 -5.38
N THR A 70 11.78 9.51 -6.24
CA THR A 70 10.87 10.62 -5.92
C THR A 70 9.56 10.39 -6.63
N LEU A 71 8.48 10.28 -5.87
CA LEU A 71 7.14 10.06 -6.38
C LEU A 71 6.28 11.30 -6.17
N HIS A 72 5.81 11.90 -7.25
CA HIS A 72 4.89 13.03 -7.24
C HIS A 72 3.46 12.54 -7.47
N LEU A 73 2.53 12.99 -6.63
CA LEU A 73 1.11 12.65 -6.72
C LEU A 73 0.32 13.91 -7.13
N SER A 74 -0.26 13.91 -8.32
CA SER A 74 -1.05 15.02 -8.83
C SER A 74 -2.52 14.87 -8.45
N GLY A 75 -3.17 15.99 -8.14
CA GLY A 75 -4.59 16.03 -7.75
C GLY A 75 -4.87 15.50 -6.33
N GLU A 76 -6.07 15.01 -6.11
CA GLU A 76 -6.51 14.52 -4.81
C GLU A 76 -5.93 13.13 -4.50
N ILE A 77 -5.43 12.95 -3.29
CA ILE A 77 -4.88 11.67 -2.80
C ILE A 77 -5.93 10.98 -1.92
N ILE A 78 -6.62 10.01 -2.49
CA ILE A 78 -7.76 9.34 -1.83
C ILE A 78 -7.29 8.36 -0.75
N SER A 79 -6.22 7.63 -0.99
CA SER A 79 -5.80 6.50 -0.16
C SER A 79 -4.54 6.80 0.68
N ARG A 80 -4.42 8.02 1.21
CA ARG A 80 -3.28 8.44 2.04
C ARG A 80 -2.99 7.50 3.24
N PRO A 81 -3.98 6.97 3.98
CA PRO A 81 -3.70 6.03 5.07
C PRO A 81 -2.94 4.79 4.65
N TYR A 82 -3.26 4.21 3.49
CA TYR A 82 -2.55 3.03 2.96
C TYR A 82 -1.13 3.35 2.48
N ILE A 83 -0.92 4.55 1.94
CA ILE A 83 0.43 5.03 1.61
C ILE A 83 1.25 5.20 2.89
N ASN A 84 0.67 5.78 3.94
CA ASN A 84 1.32 5.96 5.23
C ASN A 84 1.66 4.61 5.89
N LEU A 85 0.76 3.62 5.82
CA LEU A 85 1.03 2.25 6.26
C LEU A 85 2.28 1.69 5.56
N THR A 86 2.35 1.84 4.23
CA THR A 86 3.50 1.37 3.45
C THR A 86 4.79 2.08 3.89
N LEU A 87 4.76 3.41 4.02
CA LEU A 87 5.93 4.18 4.45
C LEU A 87 6.39 3.78 5.85
N GLN A 88 5.46 3.55 6.78
CA GLN A 88 5.79 3.14 8.14
C GLN A 88 6.45 1.75 8.14
N LEU A 89 5.88 0.79 7.42
CA LEU A 89 6.49 -0.53 7.28
C LEU A 89 7.89 -0.45 6.63
N MET A 90 8.05 0.35 5.58
CA MET A 90 9.36 0.56 4.96
C MET A 90 10.37 1.12 5.97
N GLN A 91 9.95 2.07 6.83
CA GLN A 91 10.79 2.65 7.89
C GLN A 91 11.15 1.61 8.97
N ASP A 92 10.22 0.75 9.36
CA ASP A 92 10.48 -0.34 10.31
C ASP A 92 11.57 -1.28 9.78
N PHE A 93 11.57 -1.54 8.47
CA PHE A 93 12.62 -2.29 7.78
C PHE A 93 13.85 -1.44 7.40
N GLY A 94 13.99 -0.27 8.01
CA GLY A 94 15.17 0.60 7.92
C GLY A 94 15.20 1.51 6.68
N ALA A 95 14.17 1.52 5.82
CA ALA A 95 14.16 2.39 4.66
C ALA A 95 13.95 3.86 5.06
N LYS A 96 14.68 4.75 4.40
CA LYS A 96 14.46 6.20 4.51
C LYS A 96 13.46 6.63 3.45
N ALA A 97 12.18 6.59 3.81
CA ALA A 97 11.06 6.96 2.95
C ALA A 97 10.13 7.90 3.70
N ALA A 98 9.80 9.05 3.13
CA ALA A 98 8.95 10.04 3.79
C ALA A 98 8.29 10.99 2.80
N TRP A 99 7.20 11.60 3.21
CA TRP A 99 6.63 12.76 2.55
C TRP A 99 7.60 13.94 2.64
N THR A 100 7.94 14.53 1.49
CA THR A 100 8.76 15.76 1.38
C THR A 100 7.89 17.00 1.16
N SER A 101 6.67 16.79 0.69
CA SER A 101 5.62 17.81 0.56
C SER A 101 4.24 17.15 0.68
N PRO A 102 3.13 17.90 0.70
CA PRO A 102 1.79 17.30 0.69
C PRO A 102 1.53 16.31 -0.45
N ASN A 103 2.27 16.45 -1.55
CA ASN A 103 2.04 15.67 -2.77
C ASN A 103 3.30 14.94 -3.28
N SER A 104 4.38 14.89 -2.51
CA SER A 104 5.61 14.24 -2.94
C SER A 104 6.21 13.38 -1.85
N ILE A 105 6.71 12.21 -2.24
CA ILE A 105 7.36 11.24 -1.37
C ILE A 105 8.75 10.99 -1.92
N SER A 106 9.76 11.00 -1.06
CA SER A 106 11.12 10.62 -1.40
C SER A 106 11.52 9.34 -0.69
N VAL A 107 12.21 8.48 -1.42
CA VAL A 107 12.76 7.21 -0.95
C VAL A 107 14.25 7.19 -1.28
N ALA A 108 15.10 7.10 -0.25
CA ALA A 108 16.55 7.04 -0.44
C ALA A 108 16.99 5.65 -0.92
N PRO A 109 18.05 5.57 -1.76
CA PRO A 109 18.64 4.31 -2.15
C PRO A 109 19.35 3.65 -0.96
N GLN A 110 18.99 2.42 -0.63
CA GLN A 110 19.59 1.64 0.44
C GLN A 110 19.12 0.18 0.42
N LEU A 111 19.71 -0.66 1.24
CA LEU A 111 19.22 -2.02 1.48
C LEU A 111 18.22 -2.01 2.64
N TYR A 112 17.19 -2.83 2.54
CA TYR A 112 16.32 -3.14 3.65
C TYR A 112 17.06 -3.92 4.73
N GLN A 113 16.68 -3.71 5.99
CA GLN A 113 17.22 -4.45 7.12
C GLN A 113 16.38 -5.70 7.38
N SER A 114 17.06 -6.83 7.63
CA SER A 114 16.39 -8.04 8.08
C SER A 114 16.08 -7.91 9.56
N ILE A 115 14.80 -7.88 9.92
CA ILE A 115 14.32 -7.81 11.30
C ILE A 115 13.28 -8.88 11.57
N PRO A 116 13.14 -9.38 12.80
CA PRO A 116 11.96 -10.14 13.21
C PRO A 116 10.72 -9.25 13.08
N PHE A 117 9.72 -9.71 12.35
CA PHE A 117 8.49 -8.96 12.14
C PHE A 117 7.27 -9.84 12.33
N LYS A 118 6.31 -9.39 13.13
CA LYS A 118 5.02 -10.04 13.32
C LYS A 118 3.99 -9.37 12.44
N VAL A 119 3.45 -10.11 11.48
CA VAL A 119 2.39 -9.61 10.61
C VAL A 119 1.10 -9.50 11.43
N GLU A 120 0.51 -8.31 11.42
CA GLU A 120 -0.78 -8.04 12.03
C GLU A 120 -1.92 -8.65 11.19
N SER A 121 -2.99 -9.08 11.86
CA SER A 121 -4.23 -9.50 11.18
C SER A 121 -4.94 -8.31 10.53
N ASP A 122 -5.80 -8.60 9.55
CA ASP A 122 -6.45 -7.60 8.72
C ASP A 122 -7.64 -6.94 9.45
N TRP A 123 -7.52 -5.65 9.74
CA TRP A 123 -8.59 -4.84 10.33
C TRP A 123 -9.79 -4.64 9.40
N SER A 124 -9.59 -4.65 8.08
CA SER A 124 -10.73 -4.65 7.13
C SER A 124 -11.56 -5.91 7.29
N ALA A 125 -10.91 -7.08 7.41
CA ALA A 125 -11.60 -8.34 7.70
C ALA A 125 -12.23 -8.36 9.09
N ALA A 126 -11.59 -7.77 10.09
CA ALA A 126 -12.15 -7.64 11.44
C ALA A 126 -13.48 -6.86 11.44
N SER A 127 -13.64 -5.86 10.58
CA SER A 127 -14.84 -5.04 10.51
C SER A 127 -16.13 -5.84 10.26
N TYR A 128 -16.05 -6.96 9.55
CA TYR A 128 -17.20 -7.85 9.35
C TYR A 128 -17.65 -8.52 10.66
N TRP A 129 -16.70 -8.88 11.52
CA TRP A 129 -17.01 -9.45 12.82
C TRP A 129 -17.61 -8.42 13.78
N TYR A 130 -17.14 -7.17 13.74
CA TYR A 130 -17.75 -6.06 14.45
C TYR A 130 -19.19 -5.82 13.99
N GLN A 131 -19.46 -5.91 12.68
CA GLN A 131 -20.80 -5.78 12.14
C GLN A 131 -21.72 -6.92 12.65
N ILE A 132 -21.23 -8.16 12.65
CA ILE A 132 -21.98 -9.31 13.16
C ILE A 132 -22.29 -9.11 14.65
N ALA A 133 -21.30 -8.68 15.45
CA ALA A 133 -21.51 -8.40 16.87
C ALA A 133 -22.57 -7.31 17.09
N ALA A 134 -22.51 -6.21 16.31
CA ALA A 134 -23.46 -5.09 16.42
C ALA A 134 -24.91 -5.47 16.06
N LEU A 135 -25.10 -6.47 15.21
CA LEU A 135 -26.41 -6.96 14.80
C LEU A 135 -26.94 -8.09 15.70
N SER A 136 -26.11 -8.61 16.59
CA SER A 136 -26.46 -9.73 17.47
C SER A 136 -27.02 -9.23 18.81
N PRO A 137 -28.07 -9.84 19.38
CA PRO A 137 -28.59 -9.48 20.71
C PRO A 137 -27.55 -9.68 21.83
N LYS A 138 -26.64 -10.63 21.65
CA LYS A 138 -25.49 -10.90 22.53
C LYS A 138 -24.38 -11.52 21.69
N ALA A 139 -23.20 -10.95 21.76
CA ALA A 139 -22.02 -11.46 21.10
C ALA A 139 -20.78 -11.28 22.00
N GLU A 140 -19.91 -12.27 21.94
CA GLU A 140 -18.56 -12.21 22.51
C GLU A 140 -17.65 -12.87 21.46
N ILE A 141 -16.72 -12.10 20.89
CA ILE A 141 -15.91 -12.52 19.74
C ILE A 141 -14.45 -12.20 20.04
N GLU A 142 -13.59 -13.20 19.99
CA GLU A 142 -12.14 -13.03 20.08
C GLU A 142 -11.55 -12.94 18.68
N LEU A 143 -10.85 -11.85 18.36
CA LEU A 143 -10.16 -11.62 17.10
C LEU A 143 -8.65 -11.64 17.34
N LEU A 144 -7.98 -12.69 16.89
CA LEU A 144 -6.57 -12.90 17.15
C LEU A 144 -5.67 -12.12 16.20
N GLY A 145 -4.55 -11.62 16.73
CA GLY A 145 -3.48 -11.02 15.95
C GLY A 145 -3.71 -9.58 15.49
N LEU A 146 -4.75 -8.92 15.98
CA LEU A 146 -4.94 -7.47 15.83
C LEU A 146 -4.10 -6.72 16.86
N PHE A 147 -3.56 -5.56 16.49
CA PHE A 147 -2.74 -4.74 17.38
C PHE A 147 -3.51 -3.52 17.86
N HIS A 148 -3.36 -3.17 19.13
CA HIS A 148 -3.95 -1.98 19.68
C HIS A 148 -3.45 -0.70 18.99
N ASN A 149 -2.14 -0.63 18.70
CA ASN A 149 -1.51 0.46 17.96
C ASN A 149 -1.25 0.02 16.52
N SER A 150 -2.31 -0.09 15.73
CA SER A 150 -2.23 -0.54 14.34
C SER A 150 -1.84 0.58 13.39
N TYR A 151 -1.01 0.27 12.39
CA TYR A 151 -0.77 1.14 11.25
C TYR A 151 -1.92 1.11 10.23
N GLN A 152 -2.81 0.11 10.30
CA GLN A 152 -3.96 -0.01 9.42
C GLN A 152 -5.00 1.05 9.81
N GLY A 153 -5.37 1.92 8.86
CA GLY A 153 -6.36 2.98 9.09
C GLY A 153 -7.73 2.45 9.52
N ASP A 154 -8.05 1.22 9.10
CA ASP A 154 -9.32 0.54 9.39
C ASP A 154 -9.48 0.16 10.87
N SER A 155 -8.39 0.14 11.65
CA SER A 155 -8.43 -0.07 13.12
C SER A 155 -9.31 0.95 13.83
N ARG A 156 -9.45 2.15 13.26
CA ARG A 156 -10.36 3.19 13.80
C ARG A 156 -11.84 2.81 13.69
N GLY A 157 -12.16 1.78 12.91
CA GLY A 157 -13.50 1.19 12.87
C GLY A 157 -14.01 0.78 14.24
N ALA A 158 -13.13 0.29 15.14
CA ALA A 158 -13.49 -0.07 16.52
C ALA A 158 -14.12 1.12 17.30
N GLU A 159 -13.57 2.34 17.12
CA GLU A 159 -14.14 3.55 17.70
C GLU A 159 -15.54 3.86 17.15
N GLY A 160 -15.75 3.60 15.85
CA GLY A 160 -17.05 3.74 15.19
C GLY A 160 -18.07 2.76 15.78
N PHE A 161 -17.70 1.50 15.94
CA PHE A 161 -18.56 0.46 16.51
C PHE A 161 -18.84 0.64 18.00
N SER A 162 -17.97 1.33 18.75
CA SER A 162 -18.25 1.65 20.15
C SER A 162 -19.51 2.50 20.32
N ARG A 163 -19.82 3.36 19.35
CA ARG A 163 -21.06 4.15 19.31
C ARG A 163 -22.31 3.30 19.07
N LEU A 164 -22.14 2.08 18.59
CA LEU A 164 -23.18 1.08 18.40
C LEU A 164 -23.24 0.07 19.55
N GLY A 165 -22.54 0.34 20.66
CA GLY A 165 -22.56 -0.47 21.88
C GLY A 165 -21.57 -1.65 21.88
N ILE A 166 -20.62 -1.71 20.94
CA ILE A 166 -19.58 -2.75 20.93
C ILE A 166 -18.39 -2.27 21.76
N THR A 167 -18.03 -3.03 22.79
CA THR A 167 -16.82 -2.80 23.59
C THR A 167 -15.66 -3.60 22.99
N THR A 168 -14.49 -3.00 22.84
CA THR A 168 -13.25 -3.64 22.40
C THR A 168 -12.23 -3.54 23.55
N GLU A 169 -11.64 -4.68 23.94
CA GLU A 169 -10.63 -4.80 24.99
C GLU A 169 -9.25 -5.13 24.40
#